data_ccf02d213fcb64b350f5ac0f2fe9b1bc
#
_entry.id   ccf02d213fcb64b350f5ac0f2fe9b1bc
#
_cell.length_a   1.000
_cell.length_b   1.000
_cell.length_c   1.000
_cell.angle_alpha   90.00
_cell.angle_beta   90.00
_cell.angle_gamma   90.00
#
_symmetry.space_group_name_H-M   'P 1'
#
loop_
_entity.id
_entity.type
_entity.pdbx_description
1 polymer ?
#
loop_
_entity_poly.entity_id
_entity_poly.type
_entity_poly.pdbx_seq_one_letter_code
_entity_poly.pdbx_strand_id
1 'polypeptide(L)'
;MTKKDPFSALRIPEFRWFILMRLAIVLAWSMQFVLIEWEVYRITKDPWSLGLIGRMEVISAIVMALFAGHIVDQSEKRNMLLKCFAGTATISILFCYLVYPETAETIGKQPFLFAIYALVFLGGIIRAFIIPSVFSLLGLIVPKTQFTNAATWSSSSWQVSAVIGPALAGFLIGGIGVFNSMIFVTISIFLGIFMLLQVSKKPILNKKIGEPVSESLKAGIRFVFQNKIIL
;
A
#
# COMPACT_ATOMS: atom_id res chain seq x y z
N MET A 1 -6.83 9.70 -37.44
CA MET A 1 -6.81 9.39 -35.98
C MET A 1 -6.46 7.91 -35.84
N THR A 2 -5.23 7.58 -35.49
CA THR A 2 -4.84 6.19 -35.19
C THR A 2 -5.60 5.71 -33.97
N LYS A 3 -6.41 4.66 -34.12
CA LYS A 3 -7.09 4.00 -32.98
C LYS A 3 -6.04 3.62 -31.94
N LYS A 4 -5.99 4.35 -30.83
CA LYS A 4 -5.11 3.98 -29.70
C LYS A 4 -5.61 2.65 -29.14
N ASP A 5 -4.83 1.61 -29.27
CA ASP A 5 -5.13 0.29 -28.72
C ASP A 5 -5.21 0.37 -27.17
N PRO A 6 -6.40 0.13 -26.54
CA PRO A 6 -6.56 0.21 -25.10
C PRO A 6 -5.76 -0.84 -24.33
N PHE A 7 -5.31 -1.90 -24.99
CA PHE A 7 -4.53 -3.00 -24.40
C PHE A 7 -3.03 -2.91 -24.68
N SER A 8 -2.56 -1.81 -25.26
CA SER A 8 -1.15 -1.68 -25.69
C SER A 8 -0.14 -1.88 -24.56
N ALA A 9 -0.40 -1.35 -23.36
CA ALA A 9 0.48 -1.53 -22.21
C ALA A 9 0.50 -2.98 -21.68
N LEU A 10 -0.62 -3.70 -21.77
CA LEU A 10 -0.70 -5.09 -21.34
C LEU A 10 0.10 -6.06 -22.24
N ARG A 11 0.56 -5.62 -23.41
CA ARG A 11 1.46 -6.43 -24.25
C ARG A 11 2.87 -6.50 -23.68
N ILE A 12 3.24 -5.62 -22.75
CA ILE A 12 4.54 -5.61 -22.08
C ILE A 12 4.51 -6.65 -20.95
N PRO A 13 5.35 -7.71 -20.99
CA PRO A 13 5.31 -8.76 -19.96
C PRO A 13 5.54 -8.25 -18.54
N GLU A 14 6.51 -7.35 -18.34
CA GLU A 14 6.77 -6.76 -17.03
C GLU A 14 5.57 -5.95 -16.49
N PHE A 15 4.85 -5.27 -17.37
CA PHE A 15 3.66 -4.51 -16.99
C PHE A 15 2.52 -5.43 -16.56
N ARG A 16 2.37 -6.61 -17.15
CA ARG A 16 1.39 -7.61 -16.68
C ARG A 16 1.69 -8.05 -15.25
N TRP A 17 2.94 -8.37 -14.95
CA TRP A 17 3.34 -8.72 -13.58
C TRP A 17 3.11 -7.57 -12.60
N PHE A 18 3.41 -6.34 -13.02
CA PHE A 18 3.15 -5.14 -12.22
C PHE A 18 1.65 -4.95 -11.91
N ILE A 19 0.75 -5.15 -12.89
CA ILE A 19 -0.71 -5.04 -12.66
C ILE A 19 -1.22 -6.15 -11.76
N LEU A 20 -0.78 -7.39 -11.95
CA LEU A 20 -1.15 -8.50 -11.09
C LEU A 20 -0.69 -8.29 -9.65
N MET A 21 0.56 -7.85 -9.47
CA MET A 21 1.08 -7.44 -8.15
C MET A 21 0.18 -6.37 -7.52
N ARG A 22 -0.18 -5.34 -8.29
CA ARG A 22 -1.01 -4.25 -7.81
C ARG A 22 -2.39 -4.73 -7.38
N LEU A 23 -3.04 -5.58 -8.19
CA LEU A 23 -4.31 -6.21 -7.84
C LEU A 23 -4.21 -6.98 -6.52
N ALA A 24 -3.22 -7.86 -6.39
CA ALA A 24 -3.05 -8.68 -5.20
C ALA A 24 -2.82 -7.85 -3.93
N ILE A 25 -1.93 -6.85 -3.99
CA ILE A 25 -1.59 -6.01 -2.85
C ILE A 25 -2.75 -5.10 -2.43
N VAL A 26 -3.42 -4.44 -3.39
CA VAL A 26 -4.54 -3.53 -3.05
C VAL A 26 -5.74 -4.33 -2.56
N LEU A 27 -5.99 -5.51 -3.13
CA LEU A 27 -7.03 -6.43 -2.64
C LEU A 27 -6.75 -6.85 -1.19
N ALA A 28 -5.52 -7.30 -0.91
CA ALA A 28 -5.10 -7.69 0.42
C ALA A 28 -5.28 -6.54 1.44
N TRP A 29 -4.90 -5.32 1.09
CA TRP A 29 -5.08 -4.15 1.96
C TRP A 29 -6.53 -3.83 2.24
N SER A 30 -7.35 -3.78 1.19
CA SER A 30 -8.77 -3.46 1.33
C SER A 30 -9.47 -4.49 2.20
N MET A 31 -9.11 -5.77 2.06
CA MET A 31 -9.61 -6.84 2.92
C MET A 31 -9.11 -6.70 4.35
N GLN A 32 -7.80 -6.51 4.54
CA GLN A 32 -7.18 -6.38 5.87
C GLN A 32 -7.82 -5.24 6.66
N PHE A 33 -8.09 -4.11 6.03
CA PHE A 33 -8.72 -2.96 6.67
C PHE A 33 -10.08 -3.33 7.25
N VAL A 34 -10.94 -3.98 6.48
CA VAL A 34 -12.28 -4.44 6.93
C VAL A 34 -12.18 -5.47 8.05
N LEU A 35 -11.24 -6.42 7.96
CA LEU A 35 -11.04 -7.44 9.00
C LEU A 35 -10.63 -6.83 10.34
N ILE A 36 -9.76 -5.83 10.29
CA ILE A 36 -9.30 -5.12 11.49
C ILE A 36 -10.44 -4.29 12.09
N GLU A 37 -11.17 -3.54 11.27
CA GLU A 37 -12.32 -2.76 11.73
C GLU A 37 -13.39 -3.66 12.35
N TRP A 38 -13.69 -4.78 11.71
CA TRP A 38 -14.64 -5.78 12.23
C TRP A 38 -14.21 -6.29 13.61
N GLU A 39 -12.95 -6.67 13.75
CA GLU A 39 -12.43 -7.24 15.00
C GLU A 39 -12.42 -6.20 16.12
N VAL A 40 -11.97 -4.99 15.85
CA VAL A 40 -12.01 -3.88 16.81
C VAL A 40 -13.45 -3.58 17.24
N TYR A 41 -14.40 -3.51 16.29
CA TYR A 41 -15.80 -3.27 16.62
C TYR A 41 -16.42 -4.43 17.41
N ARG A 42 -16.08 -5.67 17.09
CA ARG A 42 -16.54 -6.85 17.82
C ARG A 42 -16.19 -6.80 19.31
N ILE A 43 -14.98 -6.30 19.61
CA ILE A 43 -14.45 -6.24 20.97
C ILE A 43 -14.91 -4.97 21.71
N THR A 44 -14.94 -3.83 21.02
CA THR A 44 -15.22 -2.53 21.66
C THR A 44 -16.70 -2.21 21.75
N LYS A 45 -17.47 -2.59 20.73
CA LYS A 45 -18.84 -2.14 20.47
C LYS A 45 -18.98 -0.61 20.41
N ASP A 46 -17.88 0.08 20.11
CA ASP A 46 -17.79 1.53 20.12
C ASP A 46 -17.34 2.05 18.74
N PRO A 47 -18.17 2.86 18.05
CA PRO A 47 -17.81 3.46 16.76
C PRO A 47 -16.60 4.40 16.82
N TRP A 48 -16.29 5.02 17.97
CA TRP A 48 -15.11 5.87 18.12
C TRP A 48 -13.81 5.10 17.91
N SER A 49 -13.77 3.85 18.35
CA SER A 49 -12.64 2.95 18.15
C SER A 49 -12.31 2.71 16.69
N LEU A 50 -13.32 2.70 15.79
CA LEU A 50 -13.12 2.64 14.34
C LEU A 50 -12.51 3.93 13.80
N GLY A 51 -13.00 5.08 14.28
CA GLY A 51 -12.44 6.38 13.92
C GLY A 51 -10.97 6.53 14.30
N LEU A 52 -10.51 5.87 15.38
CA LEU A 52 -9.11 5.84 15.76
C LEU A 52 -8.24 5.07 14.77
N ILE A 53 -8.72 3.96 14.19
CA ILE A 53 -8.01 3.21 13.15
C ILE A 53 -7.69 4.13 11.97
N GLY A 54 -8.70 4.78 11.40
CA GLY A 54 -8.51 5.71 10.29
C GLY A 54 -7.57 6.89 10.63
N ARG A 55 -7.68 7.44 11.85
CA ARG A 55 -6.78 8.53 12.29
C ARG A 55 -5.33 8.07 12.38
N MET A 56 -5.05 6.91 12.98
CA MET A 56 -3.69 6.37 13.10
C MET A 56 -3.05 6.15 11.72
N GLU A 57 -3.81 5.64 10.76
CA GLU A 57 -3.34 5.43 9.41
C GLU A 57 -3.06 6.75 8.68
N VAL A 58 -4.01 7.69 8.71
CA VAL A 58 -3.88 8.97 7.99
C VAL A 58 -2.78 9.84 8.58
N ILE A 59 -2.69 9.96 9.91
CA ILE A 59 -1.65 10.78 10.55
C ILE A 59 -0.26 10.25 10.20
N SER A 60 -0.04 8.94 10.33
CA SER A 60 1.25 8.32 10.02
C SER A 60 1.62 8.50 8.54
N ALA A 61 0.66 8.34 7.62
CA ALA A 61 0.88 8.51 6.19
C ALA A 61 1.21 9.98 5.83
N ILE A 62 0.51 10.96 6.40
CA ILE A 62 0.77 12.39 6.15
C ILE A 62 2.16 12.80 6.66
N VAL A 63 2.49 12.44 7.90
CA VAL A 63 3.81 12.76 8.48
C VAL A 63 4.94 12.19 7.64
N MET A 64 4.79 10.95 7.18
CA MET A 64 5.83 10.29 6.38
C MET A 64 5.84 10.70 4.92
N ALA A 65 4.73 11.19 4.36
CA ALA A 65 4.65 11.59 2.95
C ALA A 65 5.70 12.65 2.57
N LEU A 66 6.01 13.59 3.48
CA LEU A 66 7.03 14.61 3.28
C LEU A 66 8.44 14.03 3.05
N PHE A 67 8.74 12.94 3.72
CA PHE A 67 10.04 12.25 3.64
C PHE A 67 10.06 11.17 2.57
N ALA A 68 8.93 10.52 2.35
CA ALA A 68 8.81 9.36 1.47
C ALA A 68 9.18 9.69 0.02
N GLY A 69 8.75 10.83 -0.51
CA GLY A 69 9.08 11.25 -1.87
C GLY A 69 10.60 11.32 -2.09
N HIS A 70 11.30 12.02 -1.20
CA HIS A 70 12.75 12.17 -1.29
C HIS A 70 13.51 10.85 -1.19
N ILE A 71 13.15 10.00 -0.21
CA ILE A 71 13.79 8.68 0.00
C ILE A 71 13.51 7.77 -1.20
N VAL A 72 12.30 7.77 -1.70
CA VAL A 72 11.91 6.97 -2.88
C VAL A 72 12.68 7.43 -4.10
N ASP A 73 12.84 8.74 -4.34
CA ASP A 73 13.55 9.27 -5.51
C ASP A 73 15.03 8.84 -5.54
N GLN A 74 15.65 8.69 -4.40
CA GLN A 74 17.03 8.22 -4.27
C GLN A 74 17.18 6.70 -4.24
N SER A 75 16.08 5.94 -4.20
CA SER A 75 16.08 4.49 -4.06
C SER A 75 15.78 3.78 -5.39
N GLU A 76 16.26 2.52 -5.52
CA GLU A 76 15.80 1.63 -6.58
C GLU A 76 14.35 1.21 -6.27
N LYS A 77 13.44 1.50 -7.21
CA LYS A 77 11.98 1.49 -6.99
C LYS A 77 11.42 0.11 -6.67
N ARG A 78 11.90 -0.93 -7.38
CA ARG A 78 11.49 -2.31 -7.14
C ARG A 78 11.93 -2.80 -5.75
N ASN A 79 13.19 -2.56 -5.37
CA ASN A 79 13.70 -2.97 -4.07
C ASN A 79 12.99 -2.19 -2.94
N MET A 80 12.66 -0.92 -3.16
CA MET A 80 11.89 -0.13 -2.20
C MET A 80 10.51 -0.75 -1.98
N LEU A 81 9.80 -1.12 -3.05
CA LEU A 81 8.51 -1.81 -2.95
C LEU A 81 8.63 -3.17 -2.28
N LEU A 82 9.69 -3.94 -2.57
CA LEU A 82 9.93 -5.23 -1.90
C LEU A 82 10.11 -5.06 -0.39
N LYS A 83 10.87 -4.05 0.06
CA LYS A 83 11.02 -3.74 1.49
C LYS A 83 9.68 -3.34 2.12
N CYS A 84 8.92 -2.49 1.46
CA CYS A 84 7.61 -2.09 1.92
C CYS A 84 6.63 -3.27 2.02
N PHE A 85 6.59 -4.13 1.00
CA PHE A 85 5.72 -5.32 1.02
C PHE A 85 6.16 -6.37 2.04
N ALA A 86 7.47 -6.53 2.27
CA ALA A 86 7.97 -7.36 3.35
C ALA A 86 7.52 -6.82 4.72
N GLY A 87 7.61 -5.51 4.94
CA GLY A 87 7.07 -4.86 6.13
C GLY A 87 5.56 -5.05 6.28
N THR A 88 4.80 -4.90 5.19
CA THR A 88 3.35 -5.16 5.17
C THR A 88 3.03 -6.63 5.48
N ALA A 89 3.80 -7.58 4.94
CA ALA A 89 3.65 -9.00 5.24
C ALA A 89 3.91 -9.29 6.73
N THR A 90 4.95 -8.69 7.30
CA THR A 90 5.25 -8.79 8.74
C THR A 90 4.08 -8.28 9.58
N ILE A 91 3.54 -7.10 9.26
CA ILE A 91 2.36 -6.54 9.93
C ILE A 91 1.16 -7.49 9.80
N SER A 92 0.93 -8.05 8.61
CA SER A 92 -0.18 -8.98 8.38
C SER A 92 -0.03 -10.27 9.20
N ILE A 93 1.18 -10.80 9.34
CA ILE A 93 1.48 -11.95 10.20
C ILE A 93 1.22 -11.61 11.68
N LEU A 94 1.62 -10.43 12.12
CA LEU A 94 1.35 -9.97 13.49
C LEU A 94 -0.16 -9.81 13.74
N PHE A 95 -0.93 -9.33 12.75
CA PHE A 95 -2.38 -9.33 12.84
C PHE A 95 -2.96 -10.74 12.90
N CYS A 96 -2.46 -11.70 12.11
CA CYS A 96 -2.87 -13.11 12.24
C CYS A 96 -2.65 -13.62 13.68
N TYR A 97 -1.50 -13.30 14.27
CA TYR A 97 -1.21 -13.69 15.65
C TYR A 97 -2.17 -13.05 16.66
N LEU A 98 -2.47 -11.76 16.50
CA LEU A 98 -3.39 -11.05 17.39
C LEU A 98 -4.83 -11.56 17.31
N VAL A 99 -5.33 -11.85 16.10
CA VAL A 99 -6.71 -12.32 15.91
C VAL A 99 -6.85 -13.84 16.10
N TYR A 100 -5.78 -14.54 16.46
CA TYR A 100 -5.85 -15.94 16.82
C TYR A 100 -6.66 -16.09 18.11
N PRO A 101 -7.65 -17.01 18.16
CA PRO A 101 -8.64 -17.08 19.25
C PRO A 101 -8.02 -17.10 20.65
N GLU A 102 -7.03 -17.96 20.87
CA GLU A 102 -6.37 -18.09 22.19
C GLU A 102 -5.59 -16.82 22.60
N THR A 103 -4.99 -16.13 21.62
CA THR A 103 -4.23 -14.90 21.87
C THR A 103 -5.14 -13.75 22.29
N ALA A 104 -6.28 -13.60 21.59
CA ALA A 104 -7.25 -12.56 21.89
C ALA A 104 -7.83 -12.67 23.31
N GLU A 105 -8.02 -13.90 23.81
CA GLU A 105 -8.50 -14.16 25.16
C GLU A 105 -7.42 -13.92 26.23
N THR A 106 -6.16 -14.24 25.93
CA THR A 106 -5.06 -14.20 26.90
C THR A 106 -4.51 -12.78 27.12
N ILE A 107 -4.39 -11.98 26.06
CA ILE A 107 -3.74 -10.64 26.13
C ILE A 107 -4.60 -9.60 26.86
N GLY A 108 -5.93 -9.77 26.87
CA GLY A 108 -6.85 -8.79 27.41
C GLY A 108 -7.14 -7.61 26.46
N LYS A 109 -8.27 -6.92 26.70
CA LYS A 109 -8.83 -5.93 25.78
C LYS A 109 -7.91 -4.74 25.48
N GLN A 110 -7.33 -4.12 26.50
CA GLN A 110 -6.55 -2.89 26.33
C GLN A 110 -5.22 -3.10 25.60
N PRO A 111 -4.36 -4.08 25.98
CA PRO A 111 -3.14 -4.36 25.24
C PRO A 111 -3.42 -4.81 23.79
N PHE A 112 -4.50 -5.56 23.56
CA PHE A 112 -4.92 -5.98 22.23
C PHE A 112 -5.22 -4.78 21.31
N LEU A 113 -6.03 -3.83 21.79
CA LEU A 113 -6.36 -2.61 21.03
C LEU A 113 -5.13 -1.75 20.79
N PHE A 114 -4.27 -1.60 21.78
CA PHE A 114 -3.01 -0.85 21.62
C PHE A 114 -2.12 -1.48 20.54
N ALA A 115 -1.99 -2.81 20.54
CA ALA A 115 -1.22 -3.52 19.52
C ALA A 115 -1.80 -3.31 18.12
N ILE A 116 -3.14 -3.40 17.96
CA ILE A 116 -3.79 -3.12 16.68
C ILE A 116 -3.50 -1.70 16.21
N TYR A 117 -3.71 -0.69 17.04
CA TYR A 117 -3.48 0.70 16.65
C TYR A 117 -2.01 0.97 16.32
N ALA A 118 -1.07 0.37 17.05
CA ALA A 118 0.36 0.46 16.75
C ALA A 118 0.70 -0.16 15.38
N LEU A 119 0.15 -1.33 15.06
CA LEU A 119 0.35 -1.99 13.76
C LEU A 119 -0.28 -1.20 12.61
N VAL A 120 -1.47 -0.62 12.81
CA VAL A 120 -2.11 0.27 11.82
C VAL A 120 -1.24 1.52 11.58
N PHE A 121 -0.72 2.12 12.63
CA PHE A 121 0.17 3.28 12.53
C PHE A 121 1.45 2.94 11.74
N LEU A 122 2.10 1.81 12.04
CA LEU A 122 3.26 1.33 11.30
C LEU A 122 2.90 1.02 9.83
N GLY A 123 1.73 0.45 9.58
CA GLY A 123 1.20 0.21 8.23
C GLY A 123 1.05 1.50 7.43
N GLY A 124 0.54 2.57 8.05
CA GLY A 124 0.43 3.89 7.42
C GLY A 124 1.78 4.49 7.05
N ILE A 125 2.80 4.33 7.92
CA ILE A 125 4.19 4.71 7.59
C ILE A 125 4.66 4.02 6.32
N ILE A 126 4.53 2.68 6.25
CA ILE A 126 4.96 1.90 5.08
C ILE A 126 4.20 2.34 3.82
N ARG A 127 2.89 2.57 3.94
CA ARG A 127 2.04 2.99 2.82
C ARG A 127 2.47 4.31 2.20
N ALA A 128 2.99 5.25 2.98
CA ALA A 128 3.50 6.52 2.47
C ALA A 128 4.62 6.34 1.42
N PHE A 129 5.42 5.29 1.54
CA PHE A 129 6.49 4.97 0.57
C PHE A 129 5.99 4.20 -0.65
N ILE A 130 4.90 3.44 -0.52
CA ILE A 130 4.41 2.57 -1.60
C ILE A 130 3.85 3.40 -2.75
N ILE A 131 3.03 4.40 -2.46
CA ILE A 131 2.35 5.21 -3.49
C ILE A 131 3.36 5.84 -4.46
N PRO A 132 4.36 6.64 -4.02
CA PRO A 132 5.34 7.23 -4.92
C PRO A 132 6.21 6.18 -5.62
N SER A 133 6.54 5.07 -4.94
CA SER A 133 7.32 3.98 -5.53
C SER A 133 6.59 3.29 -6.69
N VAL A 134 5.29 3.05 -6.54
CA VAL A 134 4.43 2.44 -7.57
C VAL A 134 4.37 3.32 -8.82
N PHE A 135 4.10 4.63 -8.66
CA PHE A 135 4.05 5.55 -9.80
C PHE A 135 5.40 5.70 -10.49
N SER A 136 6.48 5.80 -9.73
CA SER A 136 7.83 5.89 -10.27
C SER A 136 8.23 4.60 -11.02
N LEU A 137 7.93 3.43 -10.46
CA LEU A 137 8.21 2.15 -11.10
C LEU A 137 7.41 2.00 -12.40
N LEU A 138 6.13 2.38 -12.39
CA LEU A 138 5.28 2.38 -13.60
C LEU A 138 5.93 3.15 -14.73
N GLY A 139 6.44 4.35 -14.46
CA GLY A 139 7.12 5.19 -15.46
C GLY A 139 8.42 4.60 -16.03
N LEU A 140 9.02 3.63 -15.31
CA LEU A 140 10.24 2.92 -15.72
C LEU A 140 9.96 1.61 -16.46
N ILE A 141 8.76 1.05 -16.32
CA ILE A 141 8.36 -0.20 -16.99
C ILE A 141 7.86 0.06 -18.41
N VAL A 142 7.12 1.16 -18.62
CA VAL A 142 6.44 1.41 -19.90
C VAL A 142 7.06 2.59 -20.66
N PRO A 143 7.10 2.56 -22.00
CA PRO A 143 7.50 3.69 -22.81
C PRO A 143 6.60 4.92 -22.56
N LYS A 144 7.15 6.13 -22.71
CA LYS A 144 6.40 7.39 -22.51
C LYS A 144 5.12 7.47 -23.36
N THR A 145 5.14 6.90 -24.56
CA THR A 145 3.99 6.86 -25.49
C THR A 145 2.82 6.04 -24.97
N GLN A 146 3.07 5.07 -24.08
CA GLN A 146 2.06 4.18 -23.50
C GLN A 146 1.74 4.52 -22.04
N PHE A 147 2.40 5.53 -21.46
CA PHE A 147 2.27 5.87 -20.03
C PHE A 147 0.82 6.14 -19.63
N THR A 148 0.07 6.91 -20.43
CA THR A 148 -1.35 7.20 -20.15
C THR A 148 -2.19 5.92 -20.10
N ASN A 149 -1.98 5.00 -21.04
CA ASN A 149 -2.68 3.72 -21.07
C ASN A 149 -2.33 2.86 -19.84
N ALA A 150 -1.05 2.78 -19.50
CA ALA A 150 -0.59 2.05 -18.32
C ALA A 150 -1.10 2.67 -16.99
N ALA A 151 -1.14 3.99 -16.89
CA ALA A 151 -1.70 4.70 -15.74
C ALA A 151 -3.20 4.41 -15.58
N THR A 152 -3.95 4.37 -16.68
CA THR A 152 -5.37 3.99 -16.68
C THR A 152 -5.56 2.57 -16.13
N TRP A 153 -4.82 1.58 -16.64
CA TRP A 153 -4.87 0.21 -16.14
C TRP A 153 -4.49 0.11 -14.67
N SER A 154 -3.44 0.83 -14.26
CA SER A 154 -3.00 0.89 -12.86
C SER A 154 -4.08 1.48 -11.94
N SER A 155 -4.76 2.55 -12.36
CA SER A 155 -5.84 3.16 -11.59
C SER A 155 -7.09 2.27 -11.57
N SER A 156 -7.44 1.65 -12.69
CA SER A 156 -8.56 0.70 -12.76
C SER A 156 -8.34 -0.52 -11.87
N SER A 157 -7.13 -1.07 -11.85
CA SER A 157 -6.79 -2.20 -10.98
C SER A 157 -6.92 -1.83 -9.49
N TRP A 158 -6.52 -0.59 -9.12
CA TRP A 158 -6.72 -0.09 -7.77
C TRP A 158 -8.21 0.03 -7.41
N GLN A 159 -9.03 0.63 -8.29
CA GLN A 159 -10.46 0.80 -8.09
C GLN A 159 -11.20 -0.54 -7.93
N VAL A 160 -10.91 -1.47 -8.85
CA VAL A 160 -11.50 -2.82 -8.82
C VAL A 160 -11.17 -3.52 -7.49
N SER A 161 -9.91 -3.50 -7.07
CA SER A 161 -9.49 -4.11 -5.80
C SER A 161 -10.10 -3.40 -4.59
N ALA A 162 -10.21 -2.08 -4.62
CA ALA A 162 -10.80 -1.29 -3.53
C ALA A 162 -12.30 -1.56 -3.32
N VAL A 163 -13.01 -1.93 -4.39
CA VAL A 163 -14.44 -2.31 -4.32
C VAL A 163 -14.62 -3.78 -3.97
N ILE A 164 -13.87 -4.67 -4.63
CA ILE A 164 -14.00 -6.12 -4.43
C ILE A 164 -13.46 -6.56 -3.07
N GLY A 165 -12.39 -5.93 -2.59
CA GLY A 165 -11.72 -6.31 -1.33
C GLY A 165 -12.66 -6.32 -0.12
N PRO A 166 -13.37 -5.23 0.19
CA PRO A 166 -14.33 -5.19 1.29
C PRO A 166 -15.44 -6.23 1.16
N ALA A 167 -15.96 -6.44 -0.06
CA ALA A 167 -16.99 -7.44 -0.31
C ALA A 167 -16.49 -8.86 -0.04
N LEU A 168 -15.28 -9.19 -0.51
CA LEU A 168 -14.63 -10.48 -0.23
C LEU A 168 -14.34 -10.64 1.27
N ALA A 169 -13.87 -9.60 1.95
CA ALA A 169 -13.63 -9.64 3.38
C ALA A 169 -14.90 -9.99 4.15
N GLY A 170 -16.02 -9.31 3.86
CA GLY A 170 -17.30 -9.60 4.50
C GLY A 170 -17.79 -11.04 4.25
N PHE A 171 -17.65 -11.52 3.01
CA PHE A 171 -17.99 -12.89 2.65
C PHE A 171 -17.13 -13.92 3.39
N LEU A 172 -15.83 -13.71 3.45
CA LEU A 172 -14.90 -14.61 4.13
C LEU A 172 -15.10 -14.59 5.66
N ILE A 173 -15.36 -13.43 6.27
CA ILE A 173 -15.71 -13.35 7.69
C ILE A 173 -16.91 -14.27 8.02
N GLY A 174 -17.96 -14.21 7.20
CA GLY A 174 -19.15 -15.01 7.41
C GLY A 174 -18.95 -16.51 7.16
N GLY A 175 -18.06 -16.88 6.24
CA GLY A 175 -17.82 -18.27 5.84
C GLY A 175 -16.75 -19.00 6.66
N ILE A 176 -15.61 -18.37 6.90
CA ILE A 176 -14.43 -19.00 7.50
C ILE A 176 -13.87 -18.28 8.74
N GLY A 177 -14.50 -17.17 9.13
CA GLY A 177 -14.10 -16.37 10.28
C GLY A 177 -12.91 -15.42 10.02
N VAL A 178 -12.64 -14.52 11.00
CA VAL A 178 -11.64 -13.45 10.86
C VAL A 178 -10.22 -14.01 10.73
N PHE A 179 -9.84 -14.98 11.55
CA PHE A 179 -8.48 -15.55 11.54
C PHE A 179 -8.11 -16.17 10.19
N ASN A 180 -8.96 -17.06 9.65
CA ASN A 180 -8.70 -17.69 8.35
C ASN A 180 -8.73 -16.67 7.21
N SER A 181 -9.58 -15.64 7.31
CA SER A 181 -9.61 -14.52 6.35
C SER A 181 -8.30 -13.71 6.39
N MET A 182 -7.71 -13.51 7.57
CA MET A 182 -6.42 -12.83 7.70
C MET A 182 -5.26 -13.66 7.11
N ILE A 183 -5.32 -14.99 7.23
CA ILE A 183 -4.36 -15.90 6.53
C ILE A 183 -4.47 -15.70 5.01
N PHE A 184 -5.69 -15.64 4.46
CA PHE A 184 -5.90 -15.39 3.03
C PHE A 184 -5.30 -14.05 2.59
N VAL A 185 -5.48 -12.98 3.38
CA VAL A 185 -4.84 -11.67 3.16
C VAL A 185 -3.32 -11.81 3.12
N THR A 186 -2.75 -12.50 4.11
CA THR A 186 -1.29 -12.69 4.20
C THR A 186 -0.75 -13.43 2.98
N ILE A 187 -1.42 -14.50 2.54
CA ILE A 187 -1.06 -15.24 1.32
C ILE A 187 -1.14 -14.31 0.09
N SER A 188 -2.16 -13.46 0.00
CA SER A 188 -2.30 -12.51 -1.11
C SER A 188 -1.17 -11.49 -1.15
N ILE A 189 -0.64 -11.05 0.00
CA ILE A 189 0.54 -10.17 0.07
C ILE A 189 1.79 -10.91 -0.46
N PHE A 190 2.01 -12.17 -0.04
CA PHE A 190 3.13 -12.96 -0.54
C PHE A 190 3.04 -13.22 -2.04
N LEU A 191 1.83 -13.44 -2.56
CA LEU A 191 1.59 -13.55 -3.99
C LEU A 191 1.97 -12.25 -4.72
N GLY A 192 1.61 -11.09 -4.15
CA GLY A 192 2.03 -9.78 -4.67
C GLY A 192 3.54 -9.59 -4.66
N ILE A 193 4.24 -10.03 -3.60
CA ILE A 193 5.71 -10.02 -3.54
C ILE A 193 6.29 -10.90 -4.65
N PHE A 194 5.78 -12.12 -4.82
CA PHE A 194 6.22 -13.04 -5.87
C PHE A 194 6.06 -12.42 -7.26
N MET A 195 4.92 -11.77 -7.54
CA MET A 195 4.70 -11.09 -8.81
C MET A 195 5.67 -9.92 -9.02
N LEU A 196 5.97 -9.15 -7.97
CA LEU A 196 6.96 -8.06 -8.05
C LEU A 196 8.38 -8.58 -8.32
N LEU A 197 8.72 -9.78 -7.88
CA LEU A 197 10.00 -10.41 -8.17
C LEU A 197 10.20 -10.72 -9.66
N GLN A 198 9.13 -10.82 -10.45
CA GLN A 198 9.18 -11.00 -11.90
C GLN A 198 9.45 -9.69 -12.67
N VAL A 199 9.37 -8.55 -12.01
CA VAL A 199 9.72 -7.24 -12.59
C VAL A 199 11.21 -7.02 -12.42
N SER A 200 11.91 -6.58 -13.47
CA SER A 200 13.36 -6.34 -13.42
C SER A 200 13.71 -5.11 -12.58
N LYS A 201 14.91 -5.11 -12.02
CA LYS A 201 15.47 -3.92 -11.37
C LYS A 201 15.60 -2.77 -12.36
N LYS A 202 15.29 -1.56 -11.93
CA LYS A 202 15.36 -0.36 -12.77
C LYS A 202 16.43 0.60 -12.25
N PRO A 203 17.13 1.32 -13.15
CA PRO A 203 18.15 2.27 -12.72
C PRO A 203 17.54 3.43 -11.93
N ILE A 204 18.33 3.98 -11.01
CA ILE A 204 17.97 5.20 -10.29
C ILE A 204 18.25 6.38 -11.24
N LEU A 205 17.20 7.09 -11.63
CA LEU A 205 17.32 8.23 -12.58
C LEU A 205 17.68 9.55 -11.91
N ASN A 206 17.58 9.64 -10.58
CA ASN A 206 17.88 10.87 -9.87
C ASN A 206 19.39 11.13 -9.89
N LYS A 207 19.78 12.30 -10.43
CA LYS A 207 21.19 12.76 -10.48
C LYS A 207 21.70 13.33 -9.15
N LYS A 208 20.80 13.57 -8.19
CA LYS A 208 21.09 14.18 -6.89
C LYS A 208 21.12 13.14 -5.77
N ILE A 209 21.76 12.03 -6.00
CA ILE A 209 21.94 10.98 -4.98
C ILE A 209 22.81 11.52 -3.86
N GLY A 210 22.32 11.44 -2.59
CA GLY A 210 23.05 11.91 -1.40
C GLY A 210 22.71 13.34 -0.96
N GLU A 211 21.81 14.04 -1.64
CA GLU A 211 21.31 15.35 -1.17
C GLU A 211 20.54 15.18 0.16
N PRO A 212 20.81 15.98 1.21
CA PRO A 212 20.12 15.83 2.48
C PRO A 212 18.64 16.20 2.36
N VAL A 213 17.79 15.46 3.08
CA VAL A 213 16.31 15.63 3.08
C VAL A 213 15.91 17.08 3.35
N SER A 214 16.63 17.76 4.27
CA SER A 214 16.35 19.15 4.66
C SER A 214 16.50 20.15 3.50
N GLU A 215 17.43 19.94 2.58
CA GLU A 215 17.63 20.79 1.41
C GLU A 215 16.53 20.57 0.37
N SER A 216 16.18 19.31 0.12
CA SER A 216 15.09 18.96 -0.78
C SER A 216 13.75 19.51 -0.31
N LEU A 217 13.44 19.41 1.00
CA LEU A 217 12.23 19.98 1.60
C LEU A 217 12.20 21.51 1.48
N LYS A 218 13.31 22.19 1.81
CA LYS A 218 13.41 23.64 1.66
C LYS A 218 13.22 24.10 0.21
N ALA A 219 13.81 23.37 -0.73
CA ALA A 219 13.66 23.65 -2.17
C ALA A 219 12.19 23.48 -2.61
N GLY A 220 11.50 22.41 -2.15
CA GLY A 220 10.09 22.18 -2.45
C GLY A 220 9.18 23.27 -1.88
N ILE A 221 9.36 23.62 -0.61
CA ILE A 221 8.60 24.70 0.05
C ILE A 221 8.84 26.04 -0.68
N ARG A 222 10.09 26.37 -0.96
CA ARG A 222 10.45 27.58 -1.69
C ARG A 222 9.82 27.65 -3.09
N PHE A 223 9.78 26.50 -3.79
CA PHE A 223 9.16 26.41 -5.11
C PHE A 223 7.65 26.70 -5.06
N VAL A 224 6.93 26.15 -4.07
CA VAL A 224 5.49 26.41 -3.88
C VAL A 224 5.22 27.87 -3.60
N PHE A 225 5.99 28.51 -2.70
CA PHE A 225 5.81 29.92 -2.37
C PHE A 225 6.28 30.91 -3.48
N GLN A 226 7.18 30.48 -4.37
CA GLN A 226 7.64 31.30 -5.49
C GLN A 226 6.74 31.22 -6.72
N ASN A 227 5.93 30.16 -6.87
CA ASN A 227 5.02 29.99 -8.01
C ASN A 227 3.60 30.43 -7.64
N LYS A 228 3.27 31.69 -7.97
CA LYS A 228 1.91 32.27 -7.80
C LYS A 228 0.79 31.52 -8.52
N ILE A 229 1.08 30.56 -9.38
CA ILE A 229 0.10 29.74 -10.12
C ILE A 229 -0.40 28.56 -9.25
N ILE A 230 0.31 28.22 -8.16
CA ILE A 230 0.01 27.10 -7.27
C ILE A 230 -0.72 27.57 -6.00
N LEU A 231 -0.66 28.86 -5.70
CA LEU A 231 -1.41 29.56 -4.65
C LEU A 231 -2.70 30.18 -5.20
#